data_8bc0c778119e7375186bde190348ff17
#
_entry.id   8bc0c778119e7375186bde190348ff17
#
_cell.length_a   1.000
_cell.length_b   1.000
_cell.length_c   1.000
_cell.angle_alpha   90.00
_cell.angle_beta   90.00
_cell.angle_gamma   90.00
#
_symmetry.space_group_name_H-M   'P 1'
#
loop_
_entity.id
_entity.type
_entity.pdbx_description
1 polymer ?
#
loop_
_entity_poly.entity_id
_entity_poly.type
_entity_poly.pdbx_seq_one_letter_code
_entity_poly.pdbx_strand_id
1 'polypeptide(L)'
;MNNFKQTEIILLRHGETDMNKNHLYFGHLDPSLNETGKKQLERSKCSLRKIENIDEINEIFCSPLKRCIESLDILEISKNININYDDDFKELNFGIFEGKTYKEICENYPEEVKRMKIEWRTFKVEGSESLKELEKRVVSKLEEIFVSRKGKKILLVAHAGVIKILLSHYLVGNIDLYWKLKIDNGAISKIIKLEDNFVFVDYVNRI
;
A
#
# COMPACT_ATOMS: atom_id res chain seq x y z
N MET A 1 7.58 -33.61 -1.57
CA MET A 1 7.53 -32.21 -2.04
C MET A 1 8.37 -31.39 -1.08
N ASN A 2 9.44 -30.77 -1.56
CA ASN A 2 10.28 -29.92 -0.70
C ASN A 2 9.43 -28.73 -0.27
N ASN A 3 9.07 -28.70 1.02
CA ASN A 3 8.45 -27.52 1.64
C ASN A 3 9.53 -26.42 1.74
N PHE A 4 9.76 -25.70 0.65
CA PHE A 4 10.52 -24.45 0.76
C PHE A 4 9.76 -23.51 1.70
N LYS A 5 10.41 -23.09 2.77
CA LYS A 5 9.85 -22.05 3.65
C LYS A 5 9.77 -20.76 2.86
N GLN A 6 8.58 -20.33 2.51
CA GLN A 6 8.33 -19.08 1.82
C GLN A 6 7.82 -18.02 2.79
N THR A 7 8.21 -16.78 2.58
CA THR A 7 7.64 -15.63 3.31
C THR A 7 6.61 -14.97 2.41
N GLU A 8 5.38 -14.84 2.89
CA GLU A 8 4.25 -14.34 2.12
C GLU A 8 3.82 -12.98 2.66
N ILE A 9 3.72 -12.00 1.79
CA ILE A 9 3.22 -10.66 2.13
C ILE A 9 1.93 -10.42 1.36
N ILE A 10 0.82 -10.45 2.09
CA ILE A 10 -0.50 -10.08 1.57
C ILE A 10 -0.63 -8.56 1.73
N LEU A 11 -0.82 -7.86 0.63
CA LEU A 11 -0.95 -6.40 0.58
C LEU A 11 -2.43 -6.05 0.44
N LEU A 12 -2.98 -5.30 1.39
CA LEU A 12 -4.34 -4.78 1.33
C LEU A 12 -4.31 -3.24 1.22
N ARG A 13 -4.96 -2.68 0.21
CA ARG A 13 -5.25 -1.25 0.17
C ARG A 13 -6.45 -0.93 1.06
N HIS A 14 -6.36 0.16 1.84
CA HIS A 14 -7.50 0.67 2.63
C HIS A 14 -8.76 0.88 1.79
N GLY A 15 -9.93 0.87 2.43
CA GLY A 15 -11.21 1.17 1.80
C GLY A 15 -11.33 2.63 1.35
N GLU A 16 -12.36 2.94 0.55
CA GLU A 16 -12.61 4.28 0.05
C GLU A 16 -12.87 5.29 1.19
N THR A 17 -12.35 6.51 1.00
CA THR A 17 -12.64 7.71 1.81
C THR A 17 -13.35 8.74 0.94
N ASP A 18 -13.93 9.80 1.54
CA ASP A 18 -14.52 10.88 0.77
C ASP A 18 -13.48 11.65 -0.07
N MET A 19 -12.22 11.66 0.36
CA MET A 19 -11.14 12.23 -0.45
C MET A 19 -10.86 11.40 -1.71
N ASN A 20 -10.93 10.06 -1.63
CA ASN A 20 -10.86 9.21 -2.83
C ASN A 20 -12.03 9.48 -3.78
N LYS A 21 -13.26 9.52 -3.25
CA LYS A 21 -14.47 9.78 -4.02
C LYS A 21 -14.41 11.11 -4.76
N ASN A 22 -13.84 12.13 -4.14
CA ASN A 22 -13.71 13.48 -4.69
C ASN A 22 -12.41 13.69 -5.50
N HIS A 23 -11.61 12.62 -5.73
CA HIS A 23 -10.35 12.67 -6.48
C HIS A 23 -9.34 13.69 -5.95
N LEU A 24 -9.31 13.89 -4.64
CA LEU A 24 -8.34 14.78 -3.98
C LEU A 24 -6.99 14.08 -3.82
N TYR A 25 -5.92 14.83 -3.94
CA TYR A 25 -4.60 14.40 -3.51
C TYR A 25 -4.54 14.40 -1.98
N PHE A 26 -4.23 13.29 -1.37
CA PHE A 26 -4.05 13.18 0.07
C PHE A 26 -3.13 11.99 0.38
N GLY A 27 -2.13 12.27 1.18
CA GLY A 27 -1.18 11.28 1.66
C GLY A 27 -1.22 11.22 3.17
N HIS A 28 -0.82 12.30 3.79
CA HIS A 28 -0.76 12.44 5.24
C HIS A 28 -2.01 13.08 5.87
N LEU A 29 -2.90 13.72 5.10
CA LEU A 29 -4.26 13.99 5.57
C LEU A 29 -4.93 12.67 5.93
N ASP A 30 -5.67 12.64 7.04
CA ASP A 30 -6.10 11.41 7.68
C ASP A 30 -7.63 11.26 7.78
N PRO A 31 -8.34 11.16 6.64
CA PRO A 31 -9.79 10.94 6.61
C PRO A 31 -10.14 9.51 7.05
N SER A 32 -11.33 9.37 7.65
CA SER A 32 -11.97 8.08 7.90
C SER A 32 -12.48 7.44 6.61
N LEU A 33 -12.78 6.16 6.69
CA LEU A 33 -13.51 5.44 5.64
C LEU A 33 -14.92 6.00 5.48
N ASN A 34 -15.40 6.05 4.22
CA ASN A 34 -16.80 6.29 3.94
C ASN A 34 -17.59 4.96 3.90
N GLU A 35 -18.91 5.04 3.73
CA GLU A 35 -19.78 3.84 3.70
C GLU A 35 -19.44 2.89 2.53
N THR A 36 -18.99 3.44 1.40
CA THR A 36 -18.51 2.63 0.27
C THR A 36 -17.24 1.86 0.66
N GLY A 37 -16.29 2.51 1.31
CA GLY A 37 -15.06 1.89 1.79
C GLY A 37 -15.30 0.75 2.76
N LYS A 38 -16.23 0.94 3.72
CA LYS A 38 -16.62 -0.12 4.64
C LYS A 38 -17.18 -1.35 3.91
N LYS A 39 -18.08 -1.14 2.93
CA LYS A 39 -18.63 -2.23 2.11
C LYS A 39 -17.56 -2.92 1.24
N GLN A 40 -16.58 -2.16 0.73
CA GLN A 40 -15.45 -2.75 0.00
C GLN A 40 -14.66 -3.70 0.90
N LEU A 41 -14.38 -3.31 2.14
CA LEU A 41 -13.62 -4.13 3.09
C LEU A 41 -14.38 -5.36 3.58
N GLU A 42 -15.70 -5.32 3.71
CA GLU A 42 -16.49 -6.53 3.95
C GLU A 42 -16.35 -7.54 2.81
N ARG A 43 -16.29 -7.07 1.55
CA ARG A 43 -15.99 -7.95 0.40
C ARG A 43 -14.55 -8.48 0.47
N SER A 44 -13.59 -7.60 0.78
CA SER A 44 -12.18 -7.98 0.93
C SER A 44 -11.99 -9.04 2.01
N LYS A 45 -12.69 -8.92 3.14
CA LYS A 45 -12.73 -9.92 4.21
C LYS A 45 -13.20 -11.29 3.71
N CYS A 46 -14.29 -11.31 2.93
CA CYS A 46 -14.80 -12.55 2.32
C CYS A 46 -13.81 -13.13 1.30
N SER A 47 -13.21 -12.28 0.46
CA SER A 47 -12.22 -12.69 -0.53
C SER A 47 -10.95 -13.20 0.12
N LEU A 48 -10.45 -12.50 1.14
CA LEU A 48 -9.26 -12.91 1.88
C LEU A 48 -9.43 -14.31 2.50
N ARG A 49 -10.60 -14.58 3.09
CA ARG A 49 -10.92 -15.90 3.65
C ARG A 49 -11.01 -17.02 2.60
N LYS A 50 -11.35 -16.69 1.34
CA LYS A 50 -11.47 -17.67 0.25
C LYS A 50 -10.14 -17.92 -0.45
N ILE A 51 -9.31 -16.89 -0.61
CA ILE A 51 -8.05 -16.93 -1.37
C ILE A 51 -6.89 -17.34 -0.46
N GLU A 52 -6.93 -16.86 0.77
CA GLU A 52 -5.88 -17.06 1.77
C GLU A 52 -6.44 -17.80 2.98
N ASN A 53 -5.62 -18.63 3.60
CA ASN A 53 -5.94 -19.13 4.93
C ASN A 53 -5.58 -18.04 5.96
N ILE A 54 -6.58 -17.23 6.35
CA ILE A 54 -6.35 -16.10 7.27
C ILE A 54 -5.90 -16.53 8.66
N ASP A 55 -6.20 -17.78 9.06
CA ASP A 55 -5.77 -18.33 10.35
C ASP A 55 -4.26 -18.61 10.38
N GLU A 56 -3.61 -18.65 9.21
CA GLU A 56 -2.15 -18.77 9.08
C GLU A 56 -1.43 -17.43 9.11
N ILE A 57 -2.13 -16.29 9.13
CA ILE A 57 -1.50 -14.98 9.28
C ILE A 57 -0.79 -14.92 10.63
N ASN A 58 0.52 -14.74 10.60
CA ASN A 58 1.34 -14.76 11.80
C ASN A 58 1.49 -13.38 12.42
N GLU A 59 1.47 -12.33 11.62
CA GLU A 59 1.73 -10.95 12.04
C GLU A 59 1.08 -9.96 11.08
N ILE A 60 0.73 -8.79 11.57
CA ILE A 60 0.13 -7.72 10.78
C ILE A 60 1.03 -6.49 10.86
N PHE A 61 1.31 -5.88 9.71
CA PHE A 61 1.84 -4.53 9.61
C PHE A 61 0.75 -3.62 9.08
N CYS A 62 0.65 -2.41 9.61
CA CYS A 62 -0.39 -1.47 9.24
C CYS A 62 0.17 -0.05 9.21
N SER A 63 -0.15 0.70 8.17
CA SER A 63 0.03 2.15 8.20
C SER A 63 -0.74 2.74 9.39
N PRO A 64 -0.17 3.66 10.18
CA PRO A 64 -0.85 4.26 11.33
C PRO A 64 -1.95 5.25 10.94
N LEU A 65 -2.17 5.49 9.64
CA LEU A 65 -3.24 6.37 9.18
C LEU A 65 -4.61 5.73 9.40
N LYS A 66 -5.54 6.54 9.89
CA LYS A 66 -6.88 6.13 10.37
C LYS A 66 -7.62 5.23 9.40
N ARG A 67 -7.60 5.55 8.10
CA ARG A 67 -8.22 4.74 7.05
C ARG A 67 -7.68 3.31 6.96
N CYS A 68 -6.39 3.09 7.29
CA CYS A 68 -5.79 1.75 7.34
C CYS A 68 -6.18 1.02 8.63
N ILE A 69 -6.19 1.71 9.77
CA ILE A 69 -6.62 1.15 11.05
C ILE A 69 -8.07 0.72 10.98
N GLU A 70 -8.97 1.59 10.52
CA GLU A 70 -10.39 1.26 10.33
C GLU A 70 -10.60 0.11 9.31
N SER A 71 -9.73 0.04 8.28
CA SER A 71 -9.75 -1.08 7.33
C SER A 71 -9.40 -2.39 8.00
N LEU A 72 -8.37 -2.40 8.84
CA LEU A 72 -7.95 -3.58 9.59
C LEU A 72 -9.04 -4.04 10.57
N ASP A 73 -9.69 -3.11 11.27
CA ASP A 73 -10.76 -3.42 12.22
C ASP A 73 -11.93 -4.18 11.55
N ILE A 74 -12.31 -3.77 10.32
CA ILE A 74 -13.40 -4.42 9.57
C ILE A 74 -13.04 -5.84 9.13
N LEU A 75 -11.76 -6.15 8.89
CA LEU A 75 -11.35 -7.50 8.51
C LEU A 75 -11.58 -8.54 9.61
N GLU A 76 -11.67 -8.12 10.88
CA GLU A 76 -11.89 -9.01 12.03
C GLU A 76 -10.94 -10.23 12.02
N ILE A 77 -9.65 -9.97 11.81
CA ILE A 77 -8.63 -11.00 11.92
C ILE A 77 -8.41 -11.29 13.41
N SER A 78 -8.04 -12.52 13.73
CA SER A 78 -7.93 -13.01 15.12
C SER A 78 -7.30 -11.99 16.07
N LYS A 79 -7.91 -11.80 17.26
CA LYS A 79 -7.49 -10.83 18.27
C LYS A 79 -6.11 -11.12 18.91
N ASN A 80 -5.53 -12.28 18.64
CA ASN A 80 -4.25 -12.71 19.22
C ASN A 80 -3.05 -12.49 18.29
N ILE A 81 -3.25 -11.79 17.16
CA ILE A 81 -2.16 -11.50 16.21
C ILE A 81 -1.51 -10.19 16.59
N ASN A 82 -0.16 -10.16 16.59
CA ASN A 82 0.60 -8.93 16.80
C ASN A 82 0.39 -7.96 15.65
N ILE A 83 0.02 -6.71 15.97
CA ILE A 83 -0.16 -5.62 15.00
C ILE A 83 0.95 -4.59 15.21
N ASN A 84 1.73 -4.35 14.15
CA ASN A 84 2.79 -3.37 14.12
C ASN A 84 2.34 -2.17 13.28
N TYR A 85 2.11 -1.04 13.92
CA TYR A 85 1.88 0.22 13.22
C TYR A 85 3.23 0.83 12.85
N ASP A 86 3.44 1.13 11.56
CA ASP A 86 4.74 1.57 11.08
C ASP A 86 4.60 2.74 10.09
N ASP A 87 5.30 3.83 10.41
CA ASP A 87 5.30 5.07 9.63
C ASP A 87 5.88 4.89 8.22
N ASP A 88 6.76 3.90 8.03
CA ASP A 88 7.32 3.57 6.71
C ASP A 88 6.26 3.08 5.72
N PHE A 89 5.06 2.70 6.19
CA PHE A 89 3.93 2.33 5.33
C PHE A 89 2.88 3.43 5.14
N LYS A 90 3.11 4.66 5.60
CA LYS A 90 2.27 5.81 5.24
C LYS A 90 2.29 6.06 3.72
N GLU A 91 1.21 6.65 3.20
CA GLU A 91 1.12 7.05 1.78
C GLU A 91 2.15 8.13 1.44
N LEU A 92 2.39 8.35 0.15
CA LEU A 92 3.17 9.47 -0.34
C LEU A 92 2.65 10.78 0.24
N ASN A 93 3.52 11.56 0.86
CA ASN A 93 3.17 12.90 1.31
C ASN A 93 3.12 13.86 0.11
N PHE A 94 1.96 14.44 -0.15
CA PHE A 94 1.76 15.34 -1.29
C PHE A 94 2.04 16.82 -0.95
N GLY A 95 2.38 17.16 0.32
CA GLY A 95 2.70 18.51 0.73
C GLY A 95 1.60 19.53 0.39
N ILE A 96 1.97 20.64 -0.24
CA ILE A 96 1.01 21.71 -0.62
C ILE A 96 -0.08 21.26 -1.61
N PHE A 97 0.01 20.08 -2.19
CA PHE A 97 -1.02 19.52 -3.07
C PHE A 97 -2.13 18.79 -2.29
N GLU A 98 -1.92 18.50 -1.00
CA GLU A 98 -2.94 17.80 -0.21
C GLU A 98 -4.25 18.58 -0.13
N GLY A 99 -5.37 17.86 -0.23
CA GLY A 99 -6.72 18.43 -0.22
C GLY A 99 -7.16 19.07 -1.53
N LYS A 100 -6.36 18.99 -2.60
CA LYS A 100 -6.68 19.59 -3.91
C LYS A 100 -6.94 18.50 -4.95
N THR A 101 -7.79 18.82 -5.92
CA THR A 101 -7.97 18.04 -7.14
C THR A 101 -6.79 18.30 -8.11
N TYR A 102 -6.58 17.38 -9.07
CA TYR A 102 -5.57 17.61 -10.12
C TYR A 102 -5.86 18.89 -10.94
N LYS A 103 -7.14 19.24 -11.15
CA LYS A 103 -7.53 20.47 -11.85
C LYS A 103 -7.06 21.70 -11.08
N GLU A 104 -7.34 21.79 -9.79
CA GLU A 104 -6.88 22.90 -8.93
C GLU A 104 -5.35 22.98 -8.85
N ILE A 105 -4.66 21.83 -8.85
CA ILE A 105 -3.19 21.79 -8.90
C ILE A 105 -2.70 22.37 -10.22
N CYS A 106 -3.30 22.00 -11.35
CA CYS A 106 -2.94 22.55 -12.66
C CYS A 106 -3.18 24.07 -12.77
N GLU A 107 -4.24 24.57 -12.15
CA GLU A 107 -4.59 25.99 -12.15
C GLU A 107 -3.67 26.83 -11.24
N ASN A 108 -3.36 26.31 -10.04
CA ASN A 108 -2.63 27.08 -9.03
C ASN A 108 -1.11 26.85 -9.06
N TYR A 109 -0.63 25.74 -9.64
CA TYR A 109 0.78 25.32 -9.63
C TYR A 109 1.23 24.82 -11.01
N PRO A 110 1.06 25.61 -12.11
CA PRO A 110 1.34 25.14 -13.48
C PRO A 110 2.81 24.77 -13.72
N GLU A 111 3.76 25.44 -13.07
CA GLU A 111 5.19 25.16 -13.25
C GLU A 111 5.57 23.85 -12.51
N GLU A 112 5.04 23.63 -11.34
CA GLU A 112 5.20 22.37 -10.60
C GLU A 112 4.63 21.18 -11.37
N VAL A 113 3.49 21.35 -12.04
CA VAL A 113 2.90 20.30 -12.89
C VAL A 113 3.79 19.98 -14.09
N LYS A 114 4.43 20.97 -14.70
CA LYS A 114 5.41 20.73 -15.78
C LYS A 114 6.61 19.93 -15.26
N ARG A 115 7.17 20.32 -14.12
CA ARG A 115 8.27 19.62 -13.48
C ARG A 115 7.88 18.18 -13.09
N MET A 116 6.70 17.99 -12.51
CA MET A 116 6.20 16.68 -12.11
C MET A 116 6.14 15.70 -13.29
N LYS A 117 5.78 16.15 -14.51
CA LYS A 117 5.74 15.31 -15.70
C LYS A 117 7.11 14.87 -16.18
N ILE A 118 8.14 15.69 -15.98
CA ILE A 118 9.51 15.44 -16.45
C ILE A 118 10.30 14.66 -15.38
N GLU A 119 10.22 15.09 -14.13
CA GLU A 119 11.02 14.60 -13.01
C GLU A 119 10.22 13.64 -12.09
N TRP A 120 9.21 12.99 -12.59
CA TRP A 120 8.17 12.30 -11.82
C TRP A 120 8.69 11.37 -10.70
N ARG A 121 9.91 10.82 -10.81
CA ARG A 121 10.52 9.98 -9.76
C ARG A 121 11.06 10.76 -8.57
N THR A 122 11.60 11.95 -8.85
CA THR A 122 12.31 12.80 -7.87
C THR A 122 11.60 14.11 -7.57
N PHE A 123 10.48 14.35 -8.26
CA PHE A 123 9.68 15.56 -8.11
C PHE A 123 9.20 15.75 -6.66
N LYS A 124 9.34 16.99 -6.18
CA LYS A 124 8.88 17.44 -4.86
C LYS A 124 8.32 18.84 -4.94
N VAL A 125 7.34 19.10 -4.10
CA VAL A 125 6.87 20.42 -3.71
C VAL A 125 7.09 20.63 -2.22
N GLU A 126 6.82 21.83 -1.73
CA GLU A 126 6.95 22.14 -0.32
C GLU A 126 6.18 21.16 0.56
N GLY A 127 6.85 20.62 1.58
CA GLY A 127 6.29 19.66 2.53
C GLY A 127 6.02 18.27 1.96
N SER A 128 6.36 17.98 0.68
CA SER A 128 6.11 16.67 0.07
C SER A 128 7.30 15.72 0.12
N GLU A 129 7.01 14.47 -0.17
CA GLU A 129 7.95 13.38 -0.44
C GLU A 129 7.98 13.09 -1.94
N SER A 130 9.13 12.67 -2.47
CA SER A 130 9.24 12.15 -3.84
C SER A 130 8.91 10.66 -3.89
N LEU A 131 8.54 10.15 -5.09
CA LEU A 131 8.36 8.70 -5.29
C LEU A 131 9.65 7.90 -4.99
N LYS A 132 10.82 8.50 -5.20
CA LYS A 132 12.12 7.89 -4.89
C LYS A 132 12.34 7.74 -3.38
N GLU A 133 11.92 8.72 -2.59
CA GLU A 133 11.98 8.65 -1.11
C GLU A 133 10.96 7.64 -0.58
N LEU A 134 9.74 7.61 -1.13
CA LEU A 134 8.74 6.59 -0.84
C LEU A 134 9.29 5.19 -1.15
N GLU A 135 9.90 4.99 -2.34
CA GLU A 135 10.53 3.71 -2.70
C GLU A 135 11.55 3.30 -1.65
N LYS A 136 12.46 4.20 -1.30
CA LYS A 136 13.54 3.91 -0.37
C LYS A 136 13.01 3.41 0.98
N ARG A 137 12.05 4.12 1.63
CA ARG A 137 11.57 3.73 2.96
C ARG A 137 10.75 2.44 2.91
N VAL A 138 9.84 2.32 1.93
CA VAL A 138 8.92 1.19 1.83
C VAL A 138 9.65 -0.12 1.49
N VAL A 139 10.59 -0.06 0.52
CA VAL A 139 11.38 -1.24 0.14
C VAL A 139 12.34 -1.62 1.25
N SER A 140 13.06 -0.66 1.86
CA SER A 140 13.95 -0.97 2.97
C SER A 140 13.22 -1.64 4.14
N LYS A 141 12.02 -1.16 4.48
CA LYS A 141 11.20 -1.77 5.53
C LYS A 141 10.74 -3.18 5.15
N LEU A 142 10.30 -3.41 3.91
CA LEU A 142 9.87 -4.75 3.51
C LEU A 142 11.04 -5.73 3.46
N GLU A 143 12.25 -5.31 3.04
CA GLU A 143 13.44 -6.17 3.12
C GLU A 143 13.83 -6.51 4.57
N GLU A 144 13.71 -5.56 5.51
CA GLU A 144 13.87 -5.85 6.95
C GLU A 144 12.87 -6.91 7.42
N ILE A 145 11.61 -6.81 7.02
CA ILE A 145 10.57 -7.79 7.35
C ILE A 145 10.92 -9.15 6.73
N PHE A 146 11.32 -9.22 5.48
CA PHE A 146 11.73 -10.47 4.84
C PHE A 146 12.90 -11.16 5.56
N VAL A 147 13.85 -10.39 6.08
CA VAL A 147 14.98 -10.93 6.82
C VAL A 147 14.57 -11.42 8.20
N SER A 148 13.78 -10.63 8.93
CA SER A 148 13.44 -10.89 10.34
C SER A 148 12.22 -11.84 10.50
N ARG A 149 11.42 -12.05 9.47
CA ARG A 149 10.17 -12.81 9.50
C ARG A 149 10.14 -13.97 8.50
N LYS A 150 11.28 -14.63 8.30
CA LYS A 150 11.41 -15.76 7.37
C LYS A 150 10.37 -16.86 7.63
N GLY A 151 9.72 -17.31 6.58
CA GLY A 151 8.73 -18.38 6.62
C GLY A 151 7.38 -17.98 7.25
N LYS A 152 7.11 -16.69 7.37
CA LYS A 152 5.86 -16.15 7.93
C LYS A 152 4.90 -15.69 6.83
N LYS A 153 3.61 -15.79 7.10
CA LYS A 153 2.54 -15.16 6.34
C LYS A 153 2.14 -13.86 7.04
N ILE A 154 2.27 -12.75 6.37
CA ILE A 154 2.11 -11.39 6.91
C ILE A 154 1.04 -10.66 6.11
N LEU A 155 0.14 -9.96 6.80
CA LEU A 155 -0.75 -8.99 6.20
C LEU A 155 -0.17 -7.59 6.36
N LEU A 156 -0.06 -6.85 5.26
CA LEU A 156 0.28 -5.43 5.24
C LEU A 156 -0.92 -4.62 4.77
N VAL A 157 -1.47 -3.79 5.66
CA VAL A 157 -2.55 -2.84 5.34
C VAL A 157 -1.95 -1.47 5.06
N ALA A 158 -2.07 -1.01 3.82
CA ALA A 158 -1.40 0.21 3.37
C ALA A 158 -2.22 0.96 2.30
N HIS A 159 -1.53 1.65 1.40
CA HIS A 159 -2.06 2.61 0.44
C HIS A 159 -1.70 2.22 -0.99
N ALA A 160 -2.36 2.90 -1.96
CA ALA A 160 -2.12 2.62 -3.37
C ALA A 160 -0.67 2.89 -3.79
N GLY A 161 -0.09 4.02 -3.36
CA GLY A 161 1.29 4.38 -3.68
C GLY A 161 2.29 3.36 -3.14
N VAL A 162 2.14 2.99 -1.87
CA VAL A 162 2.98 1.96 -1.21
C VAL A 162 2.91 0.63 -1.96
N ILE A 163 1.71 0.14 -2.25
CA ILE A 163 1.53 -1.15 -2.94
C ILE A 163 2.10 -1.11 -4.36
N LYS A 164 1.87 -0.02 -5.10
CA LYS A 164 2.44 0.16 -6.46
C LYS A 164 3.96 0.17 -6.45
N ILE A 165 4.59 0.83 -5.47
CA ILE A 165 6.05 0.84 -5.28
C ILE A 165 6.54 -0.59 -5.08
N LEU A 166 5.98 -1.32 -4.13
CA LEU A 166 6.40 -2.69 -3.82
C LEU A 166 6.24 -3.61 -5.03
N LEU A 167 5.08 -3.60 -5.68
CA LEU A 167 4.83 -4.42 -6.86
C LEU A 167 5.78 -4.06 -8.00
N SER A 168 5.99 -2.78 -8.29
CA SER A 168 6.91 -2.35 -9.35
C SER A 168 8.35 -2.77 -9.06
N HIS A 169 8.82 -2.54 -7.83
CA HIS A 169 10.17 -2.88 -7.40
C HIS A 169 10.45 -4.39 -7.57
N TYR A 170 9.57 -5.25 -7.07
CA TYR A 170 9.78 -6.71 -7.16
C TYR A 170 9.51 -7.31 -8.53
N LEU A 171 8.75 -6.64 -9.40
CA LEU A 171 8.54 -7.09 -10.78
C LEU A 171 9.68 -6.71 -11.73
N VAL A 172 10.24 -5.49 -11.59
CA VAL A 172 11.20 -4.94 -12.58
C VAL A 172 12.44 -4.30 -11.96
N GLY A 173 12.64 -4.36 -10.64
CA GLY A 173 13.81 -3.81 -9.94
C GLY A 173 13.81 -2.28 -9.79
N ASN A 174 12.72 -1.62 -10.12
CA ASN A 174 12.55 -0.16 -10.04
C ASN A 174 11.07 0.23 -10.00
N ILE A 175 10.73 1.54 -10.06
CA ILE A 175 9.35 2.04 -9.98
C ILE A 175 8.71 2.34 -11.34
N ASP A 176 9.20 1.80 -12.45
CA ASP A 176 8.73 2.13 -13.81
C ASP A 176 7.31 1.63 -14.12
N LEU A 177 6.82 0.68 -13.35
CA LEU A 177 5.44 0.22 -13.43
C LEU A 177 4.46 1.01 -12.56
N TYR A 178 4.93 1.97 -11.75
CA TYR A 178 4.09 2.71 -10.80
C TYR A 178 2.81 3.27 -11.43
N TRP A 179 2.93 3.91 -12.61
CA TRP A 179 1.79 4.50 -13.34
C TRP A 179 1.02 3.48 -14.19
N LYS A 180 1.55 2.27 -14.35
CA LYS A 180 0.92 1.18 -15.12
C LYS A 180 0.10 0.24 -14.24
N LEU A 181 0.26 0.33 -12.93
CA LEU A 181 -0.46 -0.49 -11.97
C LEU A 181 -1.71 0.25 -11.47
N LYS A 182 -2.84 -0.44 -11.44
CA LYS A 182 -4.07 0.00 -10.79
C LYS A 182 -4.27 -0.84 -9.54
N ILE A 183 -4.50 -0.19 -8.41
CA ILE A 183 -4.84 -0.85 -7.15
C ILE A 183 -6.13 -0.21 -6.64
N ASP A 184 -7.20 -0.97 -6.62
CA ASP A 184 -8.53 -0.50 -6.17
C ASP A 184 -8.63 -0.46 -4.65
N ASN A 185 -9.52 0.36 -4.09
CA ASN A 185 -9.76 0.38 -2.64
C ASN A 185 -10.30 -0.97 -2.16
N GLY A 186 -9.73 -1.49 -1.08
CA GLY A 186 -10.02 -2.83 -0.58
C GLY A 186 -9.37 -3.97 -1.38
N ALA A 187 -8.64 -3.69 -2.45
CA ALA A 187 -8.00 -4.74 -3.25
C ALA A 187 -6.83 -5.40 -2.52
N ILE A 188 -6.64 -6.67 -2.82
CA ILE A 188 -5.61 -7.54 -2.26
C ILE A 188 -4.60 -7.88 -3.35
N SER A 189 -3.31 -7.84 -3.00
CA SER A 189 -2.21 -8.32 -3.84
C SER A 189 -1.27 -9.17 -2.98
N LYS A 190 -0.38 -9.97 -3.59
CA LYS A 190 0.51 -10.84 -2.84
C LYS A 190 1.89 -10.91 -3.45
N ILE A 191 2.89 -10.80 -2.60
CA ILE A 191 4.31 -11.00 -2.90
C ILE A 191 4.80 -12.18 -2.09
N ILE A 192 5.60 -13.05 -2.71
CA ILE A 192 6.20 -14.22 -2.07
C ILE A 192 7.72 -14.17 -2.26
N LYS A 193 8.45 -14.35 -1.16
CA LYS A 193 9.91 -14.52 -1.16
C LYS A 193 10.27 -15.94 -0.76
N LEU A 194 11.03 -16.61 -1.60
CA LEU A 194 11.55 -17.96 -1.36
C LEU A 194 12.85 -17.93 -0.54
N GLU A 195 13.27 -19.09 -0.04
CA GLU A 195 14.51 -19.23 0.77
C GLU A 195 15.78 -18.84 -0.01
N ASP A 196 15.80 -19.03 -1.32
CA ASP A 196 16.89 -18.64 -2.23
C ASP A 196 16.92 -17.15 -2.57
N ASN A 197 16.08 -16.36 -1.89
CA ASN A 197 15.85 -14.93 -2.11
C ASN A 197 15.12 -14.57 -3.43
N PHE A 198 14.65 -15.56 -4.20
CA PHE A 198 13.80 -15.26 -5.34
C PHE A 198 12.45 -14.69 -4.85
N VAL A 199 12.02 -13.57 -5.46
CA VAL A 199 10.77 -12.90 -5.14
C VAL A 199 9.88 -12.86 -6.37
N PHE A 200 8.61 -13.20 -6.20
CA PHE A 200 7.62 -13.06 -7.28
C PHE A 200 6.30 -12.50 -6.74
N VAL A 201 5.53 -11.94 -7.66
CA VAL A 201 4.17 -11.44 -7.40
C VAL A 201 3.20 -12.55 -7.79
N ASP A 202 2.44 -13.05 -6.82
CA ASP A 202 1.50 -14.15 -7.01
C ASP A 202 0.21 -13.69 -7.68
N TYR A 203 -0.36 -12.59 -7.17
CA TYR A 203 -1.51 -11.93 -7.77
C TYR A 203 -1.55 -10.44 -7.46
N VAL A 204 -2.29 -9.68 -8.27
CA VAL A 204 -2.46 -8.23 -8.15
C VAL A 204 -3.93 -7.86 -8.21
N ASN A 205 -4.36 -6.93 -7.35
CA ASN A 205 -5.65 -6.23 -7.42
C ASN A 205 -6.89 -7.15 -7.41
N ARG A 206 -6.88 -8.18 -6.59
CA ARG A 206 -8.07 -9.04 -6.37
C ARG A 206 -9.02 -8.39 -5.34
N ILE A 207 -10.33 -8.53 -5.60
CA ILE A 207 -11.43 -8.06 -4.73
C ILE A 207 -12.39 -9.22 -4.45
#